data_50e10b6910c2b3d8df6c0c10f043b1d3
#
_entry.id   50e10b6910c2b3d8df6c0c10f043b1d3
#
_cell.length_a   1.000
_cell.length_b   1.000
_cell.length_c   1.000
_cell.angle_alpha   90.00
_cell.angle_beta   90.00
_cell.angle_gamma   90.00
#
_symmetry.space_group_name_H-M   'P 1'
#
loop_
_entity.id
_entity.type
_entity.pdbx_description
1 polymer ?
#
loop_
_entity_poly.entity_id
_entity_poly.type
_entity_poly.pdbx_seq_one_letter_code
_entity_poly.pdbx_strand_id
1 'polypeptide(L)'
;MLLAKNLIRLMIATYSLTGFASILPPNNLHLQDRLVGGGGLTEKQFNDTIDYVSAYYAPVIEHFKGKLNVDRNWDDPTVNAYANRVGDTWNIAMFGGLARRPEVTEDGFAMVVCHELGHHLGGFPFVREWAADEGQSDYFATQACARNLWKTDFAVNASFAKKVDKTAKEKCDNSWDSKSEQKLCYRIASASFSLATLLGALNNQVPSFSTPDTSKVTTTDHAHPKAQCRLDTYLAGALCKKEFKDDLIPGVSSTLNDAAKEKQALSVSCSQFSKKDEFAGRRACWFKETPKTVKK
;
A
#
# COMPACT_ATOMS: atom_id res chain seq x y z
N MET A 1 -47.15 -8.23 -50.19
CA MET A 1 -45.98 -7.40 -49.89
C MET A 1 -45.85 -7.29 -48.39
N LEU A 2 -45.10 -8.21 -47.74
CA LEU A 2 -44.87 -8.20 -46.32
C LEU A 2 -43.55 -7.52 -46.01
N LEU A 3 -43.62 -6.41 -45.29
CA LEU A 3 -42.42 -5.73 -44.75
C LEU A 3 -41.97 -6.46 -43.47
N ALA A 4 -40.82 -7.13 -43.55
CA ALA A 4 -40.15 -7.69 -42.35
C ALA A 4 -39.44 -6.54 -41.61
N LYS A 5 -39.89 -6.22 -40.40
CA LYS A 5 -39.20 -5.32 -39.48
C LYS A 5 -38.09 -6.09 -38.76
N ASN A 6 -36.84 -5.84 -39.17
CA ASN A 6 -35.67 -6.31 -38.44
C ASN A 6 -35.52 -5.48 -37.11
N LEU A 7 -35.86 -6.11 -36.00
CA LEU A 7 -35.47 -5.59 -34.69
C LEU A 7 -34.00 -5.95 -34.42
N ILE A 8 -33.13 -4.99 -34.57
CA ILE A 8 -31.75 -5.08 -34.07
C ILE A 8 -31.84 -4.98 -32.54
N ARG A 9 -31.72 -6.12 -31.84
CA ARG A 9 -31.52 -6.13 -30.39
C ARG A 9 -30.08 -5.64 -30.12
N LEU A 10 -29.96 -4.40 -29.68
CA LEU A 10 -28.75 -3.86 -29.11
C LEU A 10 -28.51 -4.57 -27.77
N MET A 11 -27.63 -5.58 -27.76
CA MET A 11 -27.11 -6.14 -26.51
C MET A 11 -26.20 -5.07 -25.89
N ILE A 12 -26.73 -4.30 -24.95
CA ILE A 12 -25.91 -3.52 -24.03
C ILE A 12 -25.23 -4.53 -23.14
N ALA A 13 -23.99 -4.88 -23.45
CA ALA A 13 -23.12 -5.57 -22.52
C ALA A 13 -22.91 -4.64 -21.34
N THR A 14 -23.60 -4.88 -20.25
CA THR A 14 -23.28 -4.29 -18.96
C THR A 14 -21.93 -4.86 -18.55
N TYR A 15 -20.84 -4.18 -18.91
CA TYR A 15 -19.57 -4.39 -18.25
C TYR A 15 -19.81 -4.06 -16.77
N SER A 16 -19.94 -5.09 -15.96
CA SER A 16 -19.76 -4.97 -14.52
C SER A 16 -18.38 -4.33 -14.36
N LEU A 17 -18.34 -3.07 -13.95
CA LEU A 17 -17.14 -2.40 -13.50
C LEU A 17 -16.66 -3.19 -12.28
N THR A 18 -15.88 -4.25 -12.51
CA THR A 18 -15.06 -4.87 -11.49
C THR A 18 -14.09 -3.77 -11.06
N GLY A 19 -14.42 -3.11 -9.96
CA GLY A 19 -13.68 -1.97 -9.54
C GLY A 19 -12.31 -2.44 -9.07
N PHE A 20 -11.29 -1.99 -9.76
CA PHE A 20 -9.90 -2.15 -9.38
C PHE A 20 -9.57 -1.19 -8.23
N ALA A 21 -8.84 -1.65 -7.23
CA ALA A 21 -8.05 -0.80 -6.37
C ALA A 21 -6.69 -0.60 -7.05
N SER A 22 -6.07 0.56 -6.93
CA SER A 22 -4.83 0.88 -7.66
C SER A 22 -3.94 1.81 -6.86
N ILE A 23 -2.63 1.63 -6.95
CA ILE A 23 -1.68 2.46 -6.19
C ILE A 23 -1.69 3.94 -6.64
N LEU A 24 -1.95 4.21 -7.90
CA LEU A 24 -2.01 5.56 -8.46
C LEU A 24 -3.39 5.85 -9.03
N PRO A 25 -3.90 7.09 -8.92
CA PRO A 25 -5.05 7.51 -9.69
C PRO A 25 -4.76 7.39 -11.20
N PRO A 26 -5.80 7.37 -12.07
CA PRO A 26 -5.60 7.39 -13.51
C PRO A 26 -4.65 8.51 -13.91
N ASN A 27 -3.63 8.18 -14.72
CA ASN A 27 -2.56 9.10 -15.08
C ASN A 27 -2.06 8.83 -16.51
N ASN A 28 -1.20 9.72 -17.00
CA ASN A 28 -0.59 9.63 -18.33
C ASN A 28 0.95 9.53 -18.28
N LEU A 29 1.53 9.13 -17.16
CA LEU A 29 2.99 9.05 -16.99
C LEU A 29 3.64 8.07 -17.98
N HIS A 30 2.94 7.02 -18.39
CA HIS A 30 3.41 6.02 -19.34
C HIS A 30 3.78 6.59 -20.73
N LEU A 31 3.29 7.75 -21.11
CA LEU A 31 3.58 8.40 -22.39
C LEU A 31 5.03 8.86 -22.52
N GLN A 32 5.77 8.93 -21.43
CA GLN A 32 7.14 9.45 -21.37
C GLN A 32 8.20 8.35 -21.15
N ASP A 33 7.82 7.09 -20.94
CA ASP A 33 8.68 6.07 -20.32
C ASP A 33 9.55 5.27 -21.30
N ARG A 34 9.62 5.63 -22.57
CA ARG A 34 10.59 5.06 -23.49
C ARG A 34 11.95 5.78 -23.49
N LEU A 35 12.26 6.52 -22.45
CA LEU A 35 13.57 7.12 -22.30
C LEU A 35 14.59 6.02 -21.96
N VAL A 36 15.28 5.57 -22.99
CA VAL A 36 16.45 4.69 -22.88
C VAL A 36 17.49 5.40 -22.00
N GLY A 37 17.78 4.84 -20.81
CA GLY A 37 19.05 5.11 -20.18
C GLY A 37 19.05 5.73 -18.78
N GLY A 38 18.02 5.61 -17.95
CA GLY A 38 18.17 6.25 -16.65
C GLY A 38 17.24 5.85 -15.52
N GLY A 39 17.61 4.83 -14.79
CA GLY A 39 16.93 4.48 -13.52
C GLY A 39 15.80 3.48 -13.68
N GLY A 40 15.24 3.05 -12.57
CA GLY A 40 14.21 2.01 -12.54
C GLY A 40 14.79 0.58 -12.55
N LEU A 41 13.90 -0.40 -12.48
CA LEU A 41 14.25 -1.81 -12.41
C LEU A 41 14.52 -2.41 -13.79
N THR A 42 15.38 -3.43 -13.82
CA THR A 42 15.45 -4.40 -14.93
C THR A 42 14.29 -5.40 -14.83
N GLU A 43 13.99 -6.08 -15.95
CA GLU A 43 12.98 -7.15 -15.96
C GLU A 43 13.28 -8.25 -14.94
N LYS A 44 14.56 -8.59 -14.78
CA LYS A 44 14.98 -9.57 -13.77
C LYS A 44 14.63 -9.11 -12.36
N GLN A 45 14.96 -7.88 -11.99
CA GLN A 45 14.63 -7.32 -10.68
C GLN A 45 13.12 -7.24 -10.45
N PHE A 46 12.35 -6.87 -11.50
CA PHE A 46 10.89 -6.87 -11.48
C PHE A 46 10.34 -8.24 -11.11
N ASN A 47 10.77 -9.29 -11.82
CA ASN A 47 10.31 -10.65 -11.58
C ASN A 47 10.80 -11.21 -10.24
N ASP A 48 12.08 -11.04 -9.90
CA ASP A 48 12.65 -11.51 -8.63
C ASP A 48 11.93 -10.89 -7.42
N THR A 49 11.60 -9.60 -7.50
CA THR A 49 10.87 -8.91 -6.42
C THR A 49 9.46 -9.46 -6.26
N ILE A 50 8.75 -9.69 -7.37
CA ILE A 50 7.42 -10.30 -7.33
C ILE A 50 7.49 -11.71 -6.73
N ASP A 51 8.47 -12.53 -7.16
CA ASP A 51 8.66 -13.88 -6.63
C ASP A 51 8.93 -13.85 -5.12
N TYR A 52 9.80 -12.96 -4.68
CA TYR A 52 10.16 -12.82 -3.27
C TYR A 52 8.96 -12.48 -2.39
N VAL A 53 8.17 -11.49 -2.78
CA VAL A 53 6.97 -11.09 -2.03
C VAL A 53 5.89 -12.18 -2.10
N SER A 54 5.67 -12.77 -3.28
CA SER A 54 4.66 -13.80 -3.48
C SER A 54 4.96 -15.08 -2.70
N ALA A 55 6.23 -15.47 -2.59
CA ALA A 55 6.64 -16.62 -1.81
C ALA A 55 6.23 -16.53 -0.33
N TYR A 56 6.23 -15.31 0.23
CA TYR A 56 5.77 -15.09 1.60
C TYR A 56 4.23 -15.07 1.70
N TYR A 57 3.57 -14.35 0.78
CA TYR A 57 2.14 -14.04 0.93
C TYR A 57 1.18 -15.05 0.29
N ALA A 58 1.61 -15.90 -0.63
CA ALA A 58 0.75 -16.94 -1.19
C ALA A 58 0.21 -17.89 -0.10
N PRO A 59 1.03 -18.43 0.84
CA PRO A 59 0.51 -19.26 1.93
C PRO A 59 -0.42 -18.50 2.89
N VAL A 60 -0.17 -17.18 3.12
CA VAL A 60 -1.05 -16.33 3.93
C VAL A 60 -2.43 -16.23 3.29
N ILE A 61 -2.47 -15.99 1.97
CA ILE A 61 -3.72 -15.90 1.22
C ILE A 61 -4.46 -17.25 1.18
N GLU A 62 -3.73 -18.36 1.05
CA GLU A 62 -4.29 -19.71 1.11
C GLU A 62 -4.94 -20.02 2.47
N HIS A 63 -4.40 -19.52 3.56
CA HIS A 63 -5.03 -19.62 4.89
C HIS A 63 -6.46 -19.04 4.89
N PHE A 64 -6.69 -17.95 4.16
CA PHE A 64 -8.00 -17.33 3.98
C PHE A 64 -8.84 -17.96 2.84
N LYS A 65 -8.46 -19.13 2.33
CA LYS A 65 -9.11 -19.81 1.21
C LYS A 65 -9.05 -19.04 -0.12
N GLY A 66 -8.12 -18.09 -0.24
CA GLY A 66 -7.84 -17.39 -1.48
C GLY A 66 -6.70 -18.04 -2.26
N LYS A 67 -6.57 -17.67 -3.52
CA LYS A 67 -5.46 -18.05 -4.40
C LYS A 67 -4.81 -16.78 -4.95
N LEU A 68 -3.56 -16.53 -4.60
CA LEU A 68 -2.82 -15.39 -5.15
C LEU A 68 -2.53 -15.63 -6.64
N ASN A 69 -2.88 -14.65 -7.47
CA ASN A 69 -2.44 -14.55 -8.85
C ASN A 69 -1.73 -13.21 -9.06
N VAL A 70 -0.57 -13.22 -9.72
CA VAL A 70 0.19 -12.01 -10.03
C VAL A 70 0.39 -11.92 -11.53
N ASP A 71 -0.31 -10.98 -12.18
CA ASP A 71 -0.13 -10.66 -13.59
C ASP A 71 1.11 -9.78 -13.75
N ARG A 72 2.12 -10.27 -14.50
CA ARG A 72 3.42 -9.64 -14.70
C ARG A 72 3.50 -9.03 -16.09
N ASN A 73 3.16 -7.76 -16.21
CA ASN A 73 3.06 -7.06 -17.48
C ASN A 73 4.31 -6.20 -17.71
N TRP A 74 5.48 -6.85 -17.88
CA TRP A 74 6.76 -6.13 -18.03
C TRP A 74 6.79 -5.20 -19.23
N ASP A 75 6.28 -5.66 -20.38
CA ASP A 75 6.31 -4.88 -21.63
C ASP A 75 5.26 -3.75 -21.69
N ASP A 76 4.29 -3.77 -20.78
CA ASP A 76 3.25 -2.75 -20.73
C ASP A 76 3.79 -1.45 -20.11
N PRO A 77 3.69 -0.29 -20.81
CA PRO A 77 4.21 0.99 -20.33
C PRO A 77 3.34 1.65 -19.25
N THR A 78 2.27 1.02 -18.80
CA THR A 78 1.39 1.56 -17.76
C THR A 78 2.17 1.88 -16.48
N VAL A 79 2.04 3.11 -15.99
CA VAL A 79 2.60 3.51 -14.70
C VAL A 79 1.52 3.37 -13.64
N ASN A 80 1.24 2.14 -13.26
CA ASN A 80 0.30 1.80 -12.20
C ASN A 80 0.51 0.34 -11.74
N ALA A 81 -0.26 -0.07 -10.72
CA ALA A 81 -0.50 -1.44 -10.30
C ALA A 81 -1.96 -1.54 -9.84
N TYR A 82 -2.53 -2.73 -9.85
CA TYR A 82 -3.94 -2.95 -9.52
C TYR A 82 -4.14 -4.20 -8.69
N ALA A 83 -5.14 -4.14 -7.79
CA ALA A 83 -5.69 -5.30 -7.10
C ALA A 83 -7.16 -5.53 -7.47
N ASN A 84 -7.54 -6.79 -7.62
CA ASN A 84 -8.95 -7.18 -7.73
C ASN A 84 -9.18 -8.61 -7.22
N ARG A 85 -10.44 -8.97 -7.03
CA ARG A 85 -10.85 -10.35 -6.70
C ARG A 85 -11.85 -10.86 -7.72
N VAL A 86 -11.65 -12.12 -8.14
CA VAL A 86 -12.58 -12.86 -8.99
C VAL A 86 -12.81 -14.24 -8.33
N GLY A 87 -13.93 -14.40 -7.66
CA GLY A 87 -14.19 -15.60 -6.86
C GLY A 87 -13.18 -15.73 -5.71
N ASP A 88 -12.49 -16.84 -5.64
CA ASP A 88 -11.42 -17.13 -4.68
C ASP A 88 -10.03 -16.63 -5.14
N THR A 89 -9.92 -16.12 -6.37
CA THR A 89 -8.64 -15.62 -6.91
C THR A 89 -8.44 -14.16 -6.53
N TRP A 90 -7.36 -13.91 -5.81
CA TRP A 90 -6.91 -12.60 -5.37
C TRP A 90 -5.80 -12.14 -6.31
N ASN A 91 -6.16 -11.25 -7.22
CA ASN A 91 -5.27 -10.82 -8.27
C ASN A 91 -4.56 -9.54 -7.91
N ILE A 92 -3.29 -9.45 -8.26
CA ILE A 92 -2.55 -8.19 -8.40
C ILE A 92 -1.95 -8.12 -9.80
N ALA A 93 -2.00 -6.96 -10.45
CA ALA A 93 -1.40 -6.72 -11.75
C ALA A 93 -0.27 -5.71 -11.61
N MET A 94 0.93 -6.11 -12.00
CA MET A 94 2.15 -5.31 -11.92
C MET A 94 2.62 -4.95 -13.32
N PHE A 95 3.02 -3.68 -13.53
CA PHE A 95 3.36 -3.16 -14.84
C PHE A 95 4.81 -2.67 -14.92
N GLY A 96 5.48 -3.00 -16.02
CA GLY A 96 6.86 -2.59 -16.26
C GLY A 96 7.02 -1.07 -16.38
N GLY A 97 6.02 -0.34 -16.88
CA GLY A 97 6.05 1.12 -16.91
C GLY A 97 6.29 1.73 -15.55
N LEU A 98 5.60 1.23 -14.50
CA LEU A 98 5.83 1.66 -13.12
C LEU A 98 7.22 1.27 -12.63
N ALA A 99 7.63 0.02 -12.85
CA ALA A 99 8.92 -0.49 -12.39
C ALA A 99 10.11 0.25 -13.03
N ARG A 100 9.97 0.72 -14.26
CA ARG A 100 10.99 1.48 -14.99
C ARG A 100 11.07 2.97 -14.62
N ARG A 101 10.18 3.48 -13.79
CA ARG A 101 10.24 4.87 -13.33
C ARG A 101 11.54 5.15 -12.55
N PRO A 102 12.26 6.26 -12.81
CA PRO A 102 13.52 6.57 -12.15
C PRO A 102 13.38 6.80 -10.64
N GLU A 103 12.19 7.15 -10.18
CA GLU A 103 11.89 7.31 -8.75
C GLU A 103 11.79 5.96 -8.02
N VAL A 104 11.52 4.86 -8.75
CA VAL A 104 11.22 3.55 -8.17
C VAL A 104 12.51 2.76 -7.97
N THR A 105 12.87 2.54 -6.70
CA THR A 105 13.93 1.60 -6.30
C THR A 105 13.38 0.18 -6.20
N GLU A 106 14.24 -0.84 -6.14
CA GLU A 106 13.82 -2.24 -5.95
C GLU A 106 13.01 -2.43 -4.66
N ASP A 107 13.46 -1.84 -3.54
CA ASP A 107 12.67 -1.84 -2.30
C ASP A 107 11.36 -1.04 -2.43
N GLY A 108 11.37 0.07 -3.20
CA GLY A 108 10.16 0.83 -3.53
C GLY A 108 9.17 -0.01 -4.35
N PHE A 109 9.65 -0.80 -5.30
CA PHE A 109 8.80 -1.70 -6.09
C PHE A 109 8.22 -2.84 -5.22
N ALA A 110 9.01 -3.41 -4.31
CA ALA A 110 8.49 -4.36 -3.32
C ALA A 110 7.37 -3.74 -2.48
N MET A 111 7.49 -2.46 -2.13
CA MET A 111 6.43 -1.72 -1.43
C MET A 111 5.16 -1.54 -2.28
N VAL A 112 5.27 -1.44 -3.63
CA VAL A 112 4.09 -1.45 -4.51
C VAL A 112 3.38 -2.79 -4.43
N VAL A 113 4.12 -3.91 -4.55
CA VAL A 113 3.53 -5.26 -4.40
C VAL A 113 2.87 -5.42 -3.03
N CYS A 114 3.53 -4.94 -1.97
CA CYS A 114 2.99 -4.92 -0.61
C CYS A 114 1.70 -4.08 -0.48
N HIS A 115 1.61 -2.96 -1.19
CA HIS A 115 0.43 -2.10 -1.21
C HIS A 115 -0.75 -2.81 -1.88
N GLU A 116 -0.55 -3.43 -3.04
CA GLU A 116 -1.61 -4.18 -3.72
C GLU A 116 -2.09 -5.38 -2.88
N LEU A 117 -1.17 -6.06 -2.19
CA LEU A 117 -1.54 -7.05 -1.18
C LEU A 117 -2.29 -6.43 0.00
N GLY A 118 -1.99 -5.18 0.34
CA GLY A 118 -2.65 -4.41 1.39
C GLY A 118 -4.14 -4.22 1.13
N HIS A 119 -4.57 -4.07 -0.12
CA HIS A 119 -5.99 -4.06 -0.46
C HIS A 119 -6.67 -5.37 -0.06
N HIS A 120 -5.99 -6.50 -0.18
CA HIS A 120 -6.52 -7.80 0.19
C HIS A 120 -6.45 -8.11 1.70
N LEU A 121 -5.36 -7.71 2.36
CA LEU A 121 -4.99 -8.17 3.71
C LEU A 121 -5.03 -7.07 4.78
N GLY A 122 -4.97 -5.79 4.38
CA GLY A 122 -4.80 -4.66 5.31
C GLY A 122 -5.98 -4.44 6.26
N GLY A 123 -7.17 -4.91 5.88
CA GLY A 123 -8.36 -4.83 6.72
C GLY A 123 -9.00 -3.44 6.77
N PHE A 124 -9.82 -3.20 7.80
CA PHE A 124 -10.60 -1.97 7.95
C PHE A 124 -9.71 -0.71 8.13
N PRO A 125 -10.08 0.42 7.47
CA PRO A 125 -11.30 0.66 6.70
C PRO A 125 -11.26 0.08 5.28
N PHE A 126 -12.46 -0.17 4.73
CA PHE A 126 -12.64 -0.76 3.40
C PHE A 126 -13.30 0.22 2.44
N VAL A 127 -12.77 0.32 1.22
CA VAL A 127 -13.43 1.00 0.10
C VAL A 127 -14.46 0.09 -0.58
N ARG A 128 -14.33 -1.24 -0.40
CA ARG A 128 -15.23 -2.30 -0.87
C ARG A 128 -15.24 -3.43 0.14
N GLU A 129 -16.15 -4.41 -0.01
CA GLU A 129 -16.26 -5.56 0.91
C GLU A 129 -14.92 -6.27 1.18
N TRP A 130 -14.04 -6.34 0.18
CA TRP A 130 -12.76 -7.05 0.28
C TRP A 130 -11.54 -6.14 0.23
N ALA A 131 -11.68 -4.90 -0.25
CA ALA A 131 -10.53 -4.03 -0.52
C ALA A 131 -10.38 -2.98 0.59
N ALA A 132 -9.29 -3.05 1.31
CA ALA A 132 -8.87 -1.98 2.21
C ALA A 132 -8.65 -0.67 1.43
N ASP A 133 -8.84 0.47 2.10
CA ASP A 133 -8.59 1.80 1.54
C ASP A 133 -7.13 1.98 1.15
N GLU A 134 -6.85 2.94 0.25
CA GLU A 134 -5.50 3.31 -0.18
C GLU A 134 -4.57 3.58 1.00
N GLY A 135 -5.00 4.44 1.93
CA GLY A 135 -4.20 4.75 3.12
C GLY A 135 -4.01 3.54 4.05
N GLN A 136 -4.97 2.62 4.12
CA GLN A 136 -4.82 1.38 4.89
C GLN A 136 -3.85 0.41 4.20
N SER A 137 -3.88 0.33 2.87
CA SER A 137 -2.93 -0.46 2.08
C SER A 137 -1.50 0.08 2.22
N ASP A 138 -1.32 1.41 2.21
CA ASP A 138 -0.03 2.06 2.50
C ASP A 138 0.49 1.72 3.90
N TYR A 139 -0.40 1.77 4.90
CA TYR A 139 -0.03 1.46 6.28
C TYR A 139 0.35 -0.01 6.44
N PHE A 140 -0.42 -0.94 5.85
CA PHE A 140 -0.11 -2.36 5.81
C PHE A 140 1.22 -2.64 5.10
N ALA A 141 1.49 -1.97 3.99
CA ALA A 141 2.71 -2.17 3.21
C ALA A 141 3.99 -1.99 4.05
N THR A 142 3.96 -1.10 5.05
CA THR A 142 5.12 -0.84 5.92
C THR A 142 5.06 -1.55 7.25
N GLN A 143 3.89 -1.51 7.92
CA GLN A 143 3.73 -2.10 9.24
C GLN A 143 3.84 -3.63 9.22
N ALA A 144 3.27 -4.28 8.19
CA ALA A 144 3.22 -5.72 8.05
C ALA A 144 4.18 -6.22 6.96
N CYS A 145 3.90 -5.89 5.69
CA CYS A 145 4.53 -6.53 4.55
C CYS A 145 6.04 -6.31 4.52
N ALA A 146 6.52 -5.10 4.38
CA ALA A 146 7.95 -4.82 4.31
C ALA A 146 8.69 -5.27 5.59
N ARG A 147 8.06 -5.13 6.75
CA ARG A 147 8.62 -5.62 8.00
C ARG A 147 8.81 -7.14 7.98
N ASN A 148 7.80 -7.89 7.60
CA ASN A 148 7.87 -9.35 7.55
C ASN A 148 8.91 -9.84 6.54
N LEU A 149 8.98 -9.19 5.38
CA LEU A 149 9.93 -9.54 4.33
C LEU A 149 11.39 -9.27 4.75
N TRP A 150 11.65 -8.15 5.43
CA TRP A 150 13.03 -7.66 5.62
C TRP A 150 13.57 -7.79 7.05
N LYS A 151 12.78 -8.25 8.01
CA LYS A 151 13.18 -8.31 9.43
C LYS A 151 14.46 -9.12 9.71
N THR A 152 14.79 -10.07 8.85
CA THR A 152 16.00 -10.93 8.97
C THR A 152 17.16 -10.48 8.08
N ASP A 153 16.99 -9.50 7.22
CA ASP A 153 18.00 -9.00 6.27
C ASP A 153 18.98 -8.02 6.94
N PHE A 154 19.58 -8.41 8.05
CA PHE A 154 20.35 -7.52 8.94
C PHE A 154 21.44 -6.72 8.22
N ALA A 155 22.17 -7.33 7.29
CA ALA A 155 23.24 -6.68 6.54
C ALA A 155 22.72 -5.61 5.58
N VAL A 156 21.66 -5.94 4.83
CA VAL A 156 20.98 -5.00 3.91
C VAL A 156 20.38 -3.85 4.70
N ASN A 157 19.63 -4.15 5.77
CA ASN A 157 19.02 -3.13 6.62
C ASN A 157 20.07 -2.16 7.20
N ALA A 158 21.25 -2.67 7.60
CA ALA A 158 22.32 -1.85 8.13
C ALA A 158 22.92 -0.88 7.09
N SER A 159 22.88 -1.21 5.79
CA SER A 159 23.41 -0.36 4.72
C SER A 159 22.63 0.94 4.57
N PHE A 160 21.37 0.99 5.02
CA PHE A 160 20.51 2.17 4.95
C PHE A 160 20.83 3.23 6.02
N ALA A 161 21.61 2.91 7.05
CA ALA A 161 21.93 3.86 8.13
C ALA A 161 22.59 5.18 7.66
N LYS A 162 23.26 5.15 6.50
CA LYS A 162 23.91 6.33 5.87
C LYS A 162 23.08 6.93 4.73
N LYS A 163 22.01 6.29 4.29
CA LYS A 163 21.20 6.67 3.12
C LYS A 163 19.84 7.26 3.52
N VAL A 164 19.32 6.84 4.67
CA VAL A 164 18.01 7.28 5.15
C VAL A 164 18.01 8.78 5.45
N ASP A 165 16.89 9.43 5.15
CA ASP A 165 16.65 10.84 5.53
C ASP A 165 16.87 11.05 7.03
N LYS A 166 17.44 12.21 7.42
CA LYS A 166 17.78 12.51 8.80
C LYS A 166 16.55 12.52 9.72
N THR A 167 15.46 13.13 9.28
CA THR A 167 14.21 13.21 10.07
C THR A 167 13.57 11.84 10.25
N ALA A 168 13.53 11.03 9.18
CA ALA A 168 13.04 9.66 9.26
C ALA A 168 13.93 8.82 10.19
N LYS A 169 15.25 8.98 10.12
CA LYS A 169 16.18 8.30 10.99
C LYS A 169 15.94 8.62 12.46
N GLU A 170 15.80 9.89 12.81
CA GLU A 170 15.52 10.35 14.18
C GLU A 170 14.21 9.75 14.70
N LYS A 171 13.15 9.70 13.87
CA LYS A 171 11.89 9.07 14.24
C LYS A 171 12.03 7.56 14.47
N CYS A 172 12.77 6.85 13.62
CA CYS A 172 13.06 5.43 13.80
C CYS A 172 13.87 5.18 15.09
N ASP A 173 14.90 5.99 15.36
CA ASP A 173 15.75 5.87 16.55
C ASP A 173 14.93 6.09 17.85
N ASN A 174 14.00 7.03 17.83
CA ASN A 174 13.13 7.33 18.96
C ASN A 174 12.03 6.29 19.18
N SER A 175 11.57 5.64 18.10
CA SER A 175 10.50 4.66 18.18
C SER A 175 11.00 3.27 18.56
N TRP A 176 12.15 2.85 18.06
CA TRP A 176 12.64 1.49 18.21
C TRP A 176 13.80 1.37 19.21
N ASP A 177 13.69 0.44 20.14
CA ASP A 177 14.69 0.25 21.20
C ASP A 177 15.90 -0.56 20.70
N SER A 178 15.69 -1.52 19.79
CA SER A 178 16.77 -2.36 19.27
C SER A 178 17.40 -1.76 17.99
N LYS A 179 18.73 -1.91 17.86
CA LYS A 179 19.46 -1.46 16.67
C LYS A 179 19.05 -2.19 15.38
N SER A 180 18.59 -3.44 15.47
CA SER A 180 18.08 -4.18 14.33
C SER A 180 16.77 -3.60 13.82
N GLU A 181 15.82 -3.29 14.71
CA GLU A 181 14.55 -2.65 14.35
C GLU A 181 14.75 -1.23 13.82
N GLN A 182 15.69 -0.45 14.41
CA GLN A 182 16.03 0.87 13.89
C GLN A 182 16.50 0.79 12.44
N LYS A 183 17.42 -0.14 12.13
CA LYS A 183 17.96 -0.34 10.77
C LYS A 183 16.90 -0.84 9.79
N LEU A 184 16.01 -1.73 10.20
CA LEU A 184 14.84 -2.14 9.43
C LEU A 184 13.95 -0.95 9.11
N CYS A 185 13.65 -0.12 10.11
CA CYS A 185 12.87 1.11 9.93
C CYS A 185 13.54 2.07 8.93
N TYR A 186 14.86 2.21 8.92
CA TYR A 186 15.56 3.05 7.93
C TYR A 186 15.36 2.55 6.50
N ARG A 187 15.43 1.24 6.27
CA ARG A 187 15.17 0.64 4.96
C ARG A 187 13.73 0.90 4.51
N ILE A 188 12.76 0.64 5.39
CA ILE A 188 11.34 0.87 5.11
C ILE A 188 11.09 2.36 4.81
N ALA A 189 11.64 3.29 5.59
CA ALA A 189 11.50 4.72 5.33
C ALA A 189 12.11 5.13 3.98
N SER A 190 13.26 4.57 3.61
CA SER A 190 13.91 4.85 2.31
C SER A 190 13.07 4.34 1.14
N ALA A 191 12.52 3.13 1.24
CA ALA A 191 11.59 2.57 0.25
C ALA A 191 10.30 3.40 0.14
N SER A 192 9.77 3.85 1.27
CA SER A 192 8.61 4.74 1.35
C SER A 192 8.84 6.08 0.63
N PHE A 193 10.04 6.64 0.76
CA PHE A 193 10.41 7.88 0.09
C PHE A 193 10.48 7.71 -1.43
N SER A 194 11.03 6.60 -1.92
CA SER A 194 11.03 6.24 -3.34
C SER A 194 9.59 6.28 -3.90
N LEU A 195 8.67 5.60 -3.23
CA LEU A 195 7.28 5.50 -3.67
C LEU A 195 6.54 6.83 -3.57
N ALA A 196 6.73 7.57 -2.47
CA ALA A 196 6.13 8.89 -2.32
C ALA A 196 6.63 9.90 -3.36
N THR A 197 7.89 9.80 -3.80
CA THR A 197 8.45 10.64 -4.87
C THR A 197 7.74 10.36 -6.21
N LEU A 198 7.48 9.09 -6.54
CA LEU A 198 6.67 8.73 -7.71
C LEU A 198 5.27 9.35 -7.61
N LEU A 199 4.62 9.22 -6.45
CA LEU A 199 3.28 9.80 -6.23
C LEU A 199 3.29 11.32 -6.36
N GLY A 200 4.36 11.96 -5.89
CA GLY A 200 4.56 13.41 -6.02
C GLY A 200 4.71 13.88 -7.46
N ALA A 201 5.29 13.05 -8.33
CA ALA A 201 5.47 13.38 -9.74
C ALA A 201 4.14 13.62 -10.48
N LEU A 202 3.04 13.03 -10.03
CA LEU A 202 1.68 13.26 -10.59
C LEU A 202 1.22 14.72 -10.47
N ASN A 203 1.63 15.41 -9.41
CA ASN A 203 1.13 16.73 -9.05
C ASN A 203 2.25 17.76 -8.85
N ASN A 204 3.46 17.48 -9.33
CA ASN A 204 4.66 18.30 -9.10
C ASN A 204 4.90 18.59 -7.60
N GLN A 205 4.61 17.63 -6.73
CA GLN A 205 4.85 17.71 -5.30
C GLN A 205 6.19 17.06 -4.95
N VAL A 206 6.87 17.61 -3.95
CA VAL A 206 8.09 17.02 -3.38
C VAL A 206 7.79 16.62 -1.93
N PRO A 207 7.38 15.37 -1.66
CA PRO A 207 7.15 14.91 -0.31
C PRO A 207 8.42 14.96 0.55
N SER A 208 8.27 15.25 1.85
CA SER A 208 9.41 15.33 2.78
C SER A 208 9.02 14.85 4.17
N PHE A 209 9.92 14.12 4.83
CA PHE A 209 9.74 13.71 6.22
C PHE A 209 9.77 14.86 7.22
N SER A 210 10.34 16.02 6.83
CA SER A 210 10.42 17.20 7.69
C SER A 210 9.15 18.06 7.67
N THR A 211 8.27 17.86 6.70
CA THR A 211 7.04 18.65 6.52
C THR A 211 5.80 17.77 6.43
N PRO A 212 5.43 17.11 7.53
CA PRO A 212 4.27 16.20 7.53
C PRO A 212 2.97 16.92 7.21
N ASP A 213 2.03 16.20 6.59
CA ASP A 213 0.67 16.70 6.34
C ASP A 213 -0.08 16.85 7.67
N THR A 214 -0.48 18.09 7.99
CA THR A 214 -1.19 18.44 9.20
C THR A 214 -2.72 18.48 9.02
N SER A 215 -3.20 18.20 7.81
CA SER A 215 -4.64 18.17 7.54
C SER A 215 -5.33 17.04 8.31
N LYS A 216 -6.63 17.26 8.59
CA LYS A 216 -7.45 16.29 9.30
C LYS A 216 -8.78 16.14 8.58
N VAL A 217 -9.08 14.91 8.17
CA VAL A 217 -10.39 14.62 7.58
C VAL A 217 -11.48 14.54 8.65
N THR A 218 -12.69 14.91 8.29
CA THR A 218 -13.87 14.79 9.16
C THR A 218 -14.53 13.42 9.06
N THR A 219 -14.36 12.76 7.95
CA THR A 219 -14.73 11.36 7.66
C THR A 219 -13.54 10.69 6.97
N THR A 220 -13.38 9.36 7.11
CA THR A 220 -12.32 8.63 6.40
C THR A 220 -12.41 8.89 4.89
N ASP A 221 -11.28 9.24 4.30
CA ASP A 221 -11.16 9.45 2.86
C ASP A 221 -10.88 8.12 2.17
N HIS A 222 -11.79 7.69 1.33
CA HIS A 222 -11.73 6.43 0.58
C HIS A 222 -11.05 6.58 -0.80
N ALA A 223 -10.61 7.79 -1.14
CA ALA A 223 -9.88 8.08 -2.37
C ALA A 223 -8.35 7.96 -2.16
N HIS A 224 -7.58 8.30 -3.20
CA HIS A 224 -6.12 8.35 -3.11
C HIS A 224 -5.68 9.58 -2.30
N PRO A 225 -5.04 9.42 -1.14
CA PRO A 225 -4.50 10.55 -0.39
C PRO A 225 -3.37 11.24 -1.17
N LYS A 226 -3.10 12.50 -0.85
CA LYS A 226 -1.97 13.25 -1.44
C LYS A 226 -0.63 12.58 -1.13
N ALA A 227 0.37 12.78 -1.99
CA ALA A 227 1.69 12.16 -1.87
C ALA A 227 2.34 12.37 -0.49
N GLN A 228 2.23 13.58 0.12
CA GLN A 228 2.75 13.84 1.47
C GLN A 228 2.01 13.01 2.53
N CYS A 229 0.69 12.93 2.46
CA CYS A 229 -0.11 12.14 3.39
C CYS A 229 0.24 10.64 3.29
N ARG A 230 0.51 10.13 2.08
CA ARG A 230 0.95 8.75 1.86
C ARG A 230 2.35 8.50 2.42
N LEU A 231 3.32 9.43 2.22
CA LEU A 231 4.63 9.34 2.85
C LEU A 231 4.53 9.25 4.38
N ASP A 232 3.70 10.11 4.98
CA ASP A 232 3.47 10.12 6.42
C ASP A 232 2.82 8.82 6.91
N THR A 233 1.95 8.23 6.09
CA THR A 233 1.26 6.96 6.38
C THR A 233 2.23 5.78 6.32
N TYR A 234 3.09 5.73 5.31
CA TYR A 234 4.17 4.73 5.23
C TYR A 234 5.09 4.80 6.45
N LEU A 235 5.53 6.02 6.80
CA LEU A 235 6.39 6.19 7.98
C LEU A 235 5.67 5.80 9.26
N ALA A 236 4.39 6.16 9.40
CA ALA A 236 3.60 5.80 10.58
C ALA A 236 3.51 4.27 10.77
N GLY A 237 3.26 3.52 9.69
CA GLY A 237 3.28 2.05 9.73
C GLY A 237 4.66 1.50 10.12
N ALA A 238 5.75 2.07 9.57
CA ALA A 238 7.12 1.67 9.93
C ALA A 238 7.48 1.91 11.40
N LEU A 239 6.85 2.90 12.05
CA LEU A 239 7.06 3.25 13.46
C LEU A 239 6.14 2.47 14.42
N CYS A 240 5.10 1.80 13.93
CA CYS A 240 4.15 1.09 14.77
C CYS A 240 4.75 -0.20 15.34
N LYS A 241 4.85 -0.29 16.67
CA LYS A 241 5.38 -1.45 17.38
C LYS A 241 4.40 -2.62 17.49
N LYS A 242 3.14 -2.44 17.12
CA LYS A 242 2.18 -3.54 17.14
C LYS A 242 2.48 -4.55 16.04
N GLU A 243 2.48 -5.81 16.41
CA GLU A 243 2.61 -6.90 15.46
C GLU A 243 1.31 -7.05 14.67
N PHE A 244 1.43 -7.09 13.35
CA PHE A 244 0.35 -7.48 12.46
C PHE A 244 0.32 -9.00 12.35
N LYS A 245 -0.87 -9.59 12.47
CA LYS A 245 -1.03 -11.05 12.45
C LYS A 245 -1.45 -11.51 11.06
N ASP A 246 -0.68 -12.42 10.48
CA ASP A 246 -0.94 -12.97 9.14
C ASP A 246 -2.18 -13.91 9.10
N ASP A 247 -2.72 -14.30 10.25
CA ASP A 247 -3.94 -15.11 10.39
C ASP A 247 -5.23 -14.27 10.58
N LEU A 248 -5.12 -12.94 10.44
CA LEU A 248 -6.23 -12.01 10.64
C LEU A 248 -6.29 -10.95 9.54
N ILE A 249 -7.46 -10.81 8.90
CA ILE A 249 -7.82 -9.61 8.12
C ILE A 249 -8.73 -8.75 9.01
N PRO A 250 -8.22 -7.65 9.58
CA PRO A 250 -8.96 -6.92 10.60
C PRO A 250 -10.27 -6.32 10.06
N GLY A 251 -11.38 -6.60 10.71
CA GLY A 251 -12.69 -6.03 10.35
C GLY A 251 -13.37 -6.68 9.15
N VAL A 252 -12.84 -7.77 8.58
CA VAL A 252 -13.41 -8.48 7.43
C VAL A 252 -14.63 -9.31 7.80
N SER A 253 -15.66 -8.71 8.33
CA SER A 253 -16.90 -9.42 8.65
C SER A 253 -18.11 -8.53 8.35
N SER A 254 -19.07 -9.07 7.59
CA SER A 254 -20.33 -8.38 7.28
C SER A 254 -21.24 -8.23 8.51
N THR A 255 -21.00 -9.01 9.57
CA THR A 255 -21.80 -8.95 10.82
C THR A 255 -21.30 -7.90 11.80
N LEU A 256 -20.11 -7.31 11.59
CA LEU A 256 -19.54 -6.27 12.43
C LEU A 256 -19.99 -4.89 11.96
N ASN A 257 -20.39 -4.03 12.92
CA ASN A 257 -20.50 -2.59 12.65
C ASN A 257 -19.10 -1.93 12.61
N ASP A 258 -19.01 -0.71 12.10
CA ASP A 258 -17.73 -0.03 11.90
C ASP A 258 -16.94 0.17 13.18
N ALA A 259 -17.59 0.43 14.32
CA ALA A 259 -16.92 0.54 15.62
C ALA A 259 -16.25 -0.80 16.03
N ALA A 260 -16.89 -1.92 15.76
CA ALA A 260 -16.32 -3.24 16.04
C ALA A 260 -15.20 -3.60 15.07
N LYS A 261 -15.33 -3.24 13.78
CA LYS A 261 -14.28 -3.40 12.78
C LYS A 261 -13.05 -2.56 13.15
N GLU A 262 -13.25 -1.30 13.52
CA GLU A 262 -12.16 -0.43 13.97
C GLU A 262 -11.48 -0.96 15.23
N LYS A 263 -12.25 -1.45 16.20
CA LYS A 263 -11.69 -2.08 17.41
C LYS A 263 -10.80 -3.28 17.06
N GLN A 264 -11.20 -4.09 16.08
CA GLN A 264 -10.40 -5.21 15.60
C GLN A 264 -9.14 -4.72 14.87
N ALA A 265 -9.24 -3.71 14.01
CA ALA A 265 -8.09 -3.10 13.34
C ALA A 265 -7.10 -2.50 14.35
N LEU A 266 -7.58 -1.82 15.39
CA LEU A 266 -6.75 -1.26 16.46
C LEU A 266 -6.09 -2.32 17.36
N SER A 267 -6.49 -3.59 17.28
CA SER A 267 -5.76 -4.66 17.98
C SER A 267 -4.38 -4.92 17.37
N VAL A 268 -4.22 -4.69 16.07
CA VAL A 268 -3.00 -4.94 15.29
C VAL A 268 -2.37 -3.68 14.68
N SER A 269 -2.96 -2.50 14.84
CA SER A 269 -2.42 -1.22 14.35
C SER A 269 -2.33 -0.19 15.48
N CYS A 270 -1.49 0.84 15.30
CA CYS A 270 -1.34 1.91 16.28
C CYS A 270 -2.46 2.95 16.17
N SER A 271 -2.86 3.54 17.31
CA SER A 271 -3.91 4.56 17.37
C SER A 271 -3.32 5.96 17.21
N GLN A 272 -4.06 6.85 16.54
CA GLN A 272 -3.75 8.29 16.45
C GLN A 272 -3.72 8.98 17.83
N PHE A 273 -4.43 8.44 18.81
CA PHE A 273 -4.56 9.00 20.15
C PHE A 273 -3.54 8.46 21.16
N SER A 274 -2.57 7.66 20.70
CA SER A 274 -1.49 7.19 21.56
C SER A 274 -0.50 8.32 21.80
N LYS A 275 -0.42 8.81 23.04
CA LYS A 275 0.59 9.80 23.44
C LYS A 275 2.03 9.25 23.35
N LYS A 276 2.18 7.94 23.43
CA LYS A 276 3.49 7.27 23.42
C LYS A 276 4.04 7.09 22.00
N ASP A 277 3.13 6.98 21.01
CA ASP A 277 3.45 6.68 19.62
C ASP A 277 2.67 7.62 18.69
N GLU A 278 2.74 8.93 18.97
CA GLU A 278 1.90 9.96 18.32
C GLU A 278 1.97 9.92 16.78
N PHE A 279 3.13 9.57 16.22
CA PHE A 279 3.29 9.51 14.76
C PHE A 279 3.02 8.11 14.19
N ALA A 280 2.98 7.06 15.00
CA ALA A 280 2.84 5.68 14.54
C ALA A 280 1.40 5.26 14.18
N GLY A 281 0.40 6.06 14.53
CA GLY A 281 -1.01 5.80 14.20
C GLY A 281 -1.34 6.10 12.74
N ARG A 282 -2.40 5.46 12.21
CA ARG A 282 -2.95 5.78 10.89
C ARG A 282 -3.20 7.28 10.78
N ARG A 283 -2.76 7.92 9.67
CA ARG A 283 -2.67 9.38 9.61
C ARG A 283 -4.03 10.08 9.48
N ALA A 284 -4.20 11.19 10.20
CA ALA A 284 -5.45 11.97 10.22
C ALA A 284 -5.75 12.65 8.88
N CYS A 285 -4.78 12.76 7.98
CA CYS A 285 -4.97 13.34 6.65
C CYS A 285 -5.83 12.45 5.72
N TRP A 286 -6.05 11.18 6.07
CA TRP A 286 -6.95 10.29 5.33
C TRP A 286 -7.90 9.50 6.24
N PHE A 287 -7.51 9.18 7.49
CA PHE A 287 -8.28 8.31 8.37
C PHE A 287 -8.87 9.06 9.55
N LYS A 288 -10.17 8.89 9.76
CA LYS A 288 -10.89 9.41 10.93
C LYS A 288 -11.04 8.30 11.97
N GLU A 289 -10.11 8.24 12.92
CA GLU A 289 -10.21 7.33 14.05
C GLU A 289 -11.28 7.80 15.04
N THR A 290 -12.13 6.90 15.48
CA THR A 290 -13.12 7.19 16.52
C THR A 290 -12.44 7.19 17.90
N PRO A 291 -12.48 8.30 18.67
CA PRO A 291 -11.93 8.33 20.00
C PRO A 291 -12.55 7.23 20.88
N LYS A 292 -11.73 6.49 21.61
CA LYS A 292 -12.25 5.57 22.62
C LYS A 292 -13.06 6.38 23.62
N THR A 293 -14.35 6.14 23.73
CA THR A 293 -15.16 6.66 24.82
C THR A 293 -14.57 6.17 26.13
N VAL A 294 -13.92 7.06 26.85
CA VAL A 294 -13.54 6.80 28.23
C VAL A 294 -14.86 6.64 28.99
N LYS A 295 -15.25 5.41 29.30
CA LYS A 295 -16.31 5.19 30.28
C LYS A 295 -15.79 5.82 31.57
N LYS A 296 -16.41 6.95 31.98
CA LYS A 296 -16.22 7.55 33.30
C LYS A 296 -16.73 6.59 34.35
#